data_0f2f26830a61e755aa3e04f3b78f1af4
#
_entry.id   0f2f26830a61e755aa3e04f3b78f1af4
#
_cell.length_a   1.000
_cell.length_b   1.000
_cell.length_c   1.000
_cell.angle_alpha   90.00
_cell.angle_beta   90.00
_cell.angle_gamma   90.00
#
_symmetry.space_group_name_H-M   'P 1'
#
loop_
_entity.id
_entity.type
_entity.pdbx_description
1 polymer ?
#
loop_
_entity_poly.entity_id
_entity_poly.type
_entity_poly.pdbx_seq_one_letter_code
_entity_poly.pdbx_strand_id
1 'polypeptide(L)'
;MRNFVALSALALIGAAPPSPDAKLRAIIVPVSQAQLRHTIETLVSFGTRHTLSSQTDPKRGIGAALNWAESEFGRYSAACGNCLTVARTSETFSGDRLPTPTKITDVFAIQRGTERPNDVVIIQGHIDSRVTDPMNATSDAPGANDDGSGTAAVLEAARVLSKHKFPGTIVYATLMGEEQGLYGGKTLANYAKAQGWNVVAVLNNDIIGNSCGSDGVCDSTHARVLSEGPRSQGEADLAAQTHSLGGENDSPSRNISRFLDGLADRLKIGLDVRQIWRTDRFSRGGDHIPFLQLGFPAARISVAVENYNWQHQDLRTEKGIRYGDTIDHVDFAYLAKMTKLNVAALASIASAPPPPEPKVEGAVSTDTTVTWNQGDAAARSYKVWRRRTDANRWEMAQTVRRTECPEPKQVMDPAAYAPGKDGSVTVSVLALQACKLVLRHIRVDDWVFGVSSVSKDGFESPVASAVPGGAFHPYIAPEKK
;
A
#
# COMPACT_ATOMS: atom_id res chain seq x y z
N MET A 1 -67.20 -20.59 28.31
CA MET A 1 -66.10 -20.95 27.39
C MET A 1 -65.26 -19.72 27.15
N ARG A 2 -64.08 -19.63 27.73
CA ARG A 2 -63.15 -18.50 27.59
C ARG A 2 -62.07 -18.91 26.59
N ASN A 3 -62.06 -18.33 25.41
CA ASN A 3 -61.03 -18.56 24.42
C ASN A 3 -59.75 -17.80 24.82
N PHE A 4 -58.68 -18.54 25.11
CA PHE A 4 -57.32 -17.99 25.24
C PHE A 4 -56.73 -17.88 23.83
N VAL A 5 -56.45 -16.70 23.37
CA VAL A 5 -55.65 -16.44 22.17
C VAL A 5 -54.18 -16.36 22.63
N ALA A 6 -53.39 -17.37 22.28
CA ALA A 6 -51.95 -17.35 22.50
C ALA A 6 -51.30 -16.48 21.42
N LEU A 7 -50.79 -15.32 21.78
CA LEU A 7 -49.87 -14.53 20.92
C LEU A 7 -48.48 -15.17 20.94
N SER A 8 -48.13 -15.80 19.85
CA SER A 8 -46.74 -16.25 19.60
C SER A 8 -45.90 -15.05 19.22
N ALA A 9 -45.01 -14.60 20.09
CA ALA A 9 -44.01 -13.60 19.79
C ALA A 9 -42.90 -14.26 18.95
N LEU A 10 -42.82 -14.01 17.63
CA LEU A 10 -41.67 -14.34 16.81
C LEU A 10 -40.51 -13.42 17.23
N ALA A 11 -39.54 -13.98 17.92
CA ALA A 11 -38.26 -13.32 18.15
C ALA A 11 -37.51 -13.21 16.82
N LEU A 12 -37.41 -12.01 16.29
CA LEU A 12 -36.49 -11.69 15.18
C LEU A 12 -35.05 -11.86 15.68
N ILE A 13 -34.47 -13.04 15.42
CA ILE A 13 -33.03 -13.27 15.63
C ILE A 13 -32.33 -12.43 14.53
N GLY A 14 -31.91 -11.23 14.90
CA GLY A 14 -31.09 -10.40 14.02
C GLY A 14 -29.80 -11.15 13.68
N ALA A 15 -29.52 -11.37 12.39
CA ALA A 15 -28.27 -11.96 11.95
C ALA A 15 -27.09 -11.11 12.43
N ALA A 16 -26.06 -11.76 12.99
CA ALA A 16 -24.83 -11.07 13.38
C ALA A 16 -24.22 -10.36 12.16
N PRO A 17 -23.65 -9.16 12.34
CA PRO A 17 -23.02 -8.44 11.24
C PRO A 17 -21.90 -9.30 10.62
N PRO A 18 -21.72 -9.23 9.28
CA PRO A 18 -20.71 -10.03 8.60
C PRO A 18 -19.29 -9.67 9.10
N SER A 19 -18.44 -10.70 9.21
CA SER A 19 -17.03 -10.50 9.60
C SER A 19 -16.28 -9.63 8.59
N PRO A 20 -15.15 -9.00 8.97
CA PRO A 20 -14.30 -8.23 8.04
C PRO A 20 -13.94 -9.02 6.78
N ASP A 21 -13.52 -10.29 6.93
CA ASP A 21 -13.18 -11.13 5.80
C ASP A 21 -14.38 -11.43 4.88
N ALA A 22 -15.58 -11.56 5.44
CA ALA A 22 -16.80 -11.72 4.64
C ALA A 22 -17.13 -10.43 3.86
N LYS A 23 -16.96 -9.25 4.49
CA LYS A 23 -17.10 -7.94 3.83
C LYS A 23 -16.09 -7.79 2.70
N LEU A 24 -14.80 -8.10 2.94
CA LEU A 24 -13.75 -8.01 1.93
C LEU A 24 -13.99 -8.98 0.77
N ARG A 25 -14.41 -10.23 1.05
CA ARG A 25 -14.80 -11.18 -0.02
C ARG A 25 -15.91 -10.61 -0.91
N ALA A 26 -16.91 -9.95 -0.33
CA ALA A 26 -17.97 -9.31 -1.12
C ALA A 26 -17.43 -8.14 -1.97
N ILE A 27 -16.52 -7.32 -1.42
CA ILE A 27 -15.93 -6.18 -2.12
C ILE A 27 -15.11 -6.61 -3.34
N ILE A 28 -14.37 -7.72 -3.28
CA ILE A 28 -13.51 -8.17 -4.39
C ILE A 28 -14.25 -8.92 -5.50
N VAL A 29 -15.51 -9.37 -5.26
CA VAL A 29 -16.30 -10.09 -6.28
C VAL A 29 -16.45 -9.31 -7.59
N PRO A 30 -16.72 -7.99 -7.60
CA PRO A 30 -16.91 -7.21 -8.81
C PRO A 30 -15.65 -6.97 -9.66
N VAL A 31 -14.46 -7.40 -9.22
CA VAL A 31 -13.23 -7.32 -10.04
C VAL A 31 -13.40 -8.15 -11.31
N SER A 32 -13.26 -7.51 -12.47
CA SER A 32 -13.67 -8.05 -13.76
C SER A 32 -12.50 -8.22 -14.72
N GLN A 33 -12.26 -9.45 -15.18
CA GLN A 33 -11.29 -9.74 -16.24
C GLN A 33 -11.60 -8.96 -17.52
N ALA A 34 -12.88 -8.78 -17.84
CA ALA A 34 -13.31 -8.04 -19.03
C ALA A 34 -12.96 -6.54 -18.93
N GLN A 35 -13.10 -5.93 -17.75
CA GLN A 35 -12.69 -4.53 -17.54
C GLN A 35 -11.16 -4.37 -17.59
N LEU A 36 -10.42 -5.28 -16.96
CA LEU A 36 -8.96 -5.30 -17.02
C LEU A 36 -8.48 -5.43 -18.48
N ARG A 37 -9.07 -6.34 -19.25
CA ARG A 37 -8.77 -6.52 -20.68
C ARG A 37 -9.08 -5.25 -21.47
N HIS A 38 -10.27 -4.67 -21.31
CA HIS A 38 -10.67 -3.45 -22.00
C HIS A 38 -9.69 -2.28 -21.71
N THR A 39 -9.26 -2.14 -20.46
CA THR A 39 -8.25 -1.13 -20.07
C THR A 39 -6.94 -1.34 -20.83
N ILE A 40 -6.41 -2.57 -20.85
CA ILE A 40 -5.14 -2.87 -21.52
C ILE A 40 -5.28 -2.71 -23.04
N GLU A 41 -6.38 -3.17 -23.65
CA GLU A 41 -6.68 -2.98 -25.08
C GLU A 41 -6.65 -1.49 -25.45
N THR A 42 -7.25 -0.64 -24.61
CA THR A 42 -7.25 0.81 -24.83
C THR A 42 -5.84 1.41 -24.69
N LEU A 43 -5.08 1.03 -23.64
CA LEU A 43 -3.70 1.50 -23.45
C LEU A 43 -2.80 1.11 -24.63
N VAL A 44 -2.90 -0.12 -25.11
CA VAL A 44 -2.16 -0.63 -26.29
C VAL A 44 -2.53 0.16 -27.56
N SER A 45 -3.79 0.57 -27.70
CA SER A 45 -4.27 1.28 -28.89
C SER A 45 -3.62 2.66 -29.09
N PHE A 46 -2.99 3.23 -28.06
CA PHE A 46 -2.22 4.49 -28.18
C PHE A 46 -0.86 4.28 -28.87
N GLY A 47 -0.53 3.08 -29.29
CA GLY A 47 0.68 2.71 -30.04
C GLY A 47 1.94 2.75 -29.18
N THR A 48 2.31 3.92 -28.69
CA THR A 48 3.34 4.10 -27.66
C THR A 48 2.80 4.98 -26.55
N ARG A 49 3.27 4.73 -25.33
CA ARG A 49 3.04 5.61 -24.17
C ARG A 49 4.37 6.10 -23.60
N HIS A 50 5.42 6.08 -24.43
CA HIS A 50 6.75 6.53 -24.01
C HIS A 50 6.69 7.95 -23.42
N THR A 51 7.38 8.19 -22.31
CA THR A 51 7.38 9.48 -21.59
C THR A 51 7.71 10.68 -22.50
N LEU A 52 8.62 10.50 -23.47
CA LEU A 52 9.01 11.54 -24.45
C LEU A 52 8.15 11.53 -25.72
N SER A 53 7.11 10.70 -25.80
CA SER A 53 6.15 10.74 -26.92
C SER A 53 5.24 11.97 -26.83
N SER A 54 4.36 12.15 -27.82
CA SER A 54 3.47 13.31 -27.85
C SER A 54 2.62 13.44 -26.58
N GLN A 55 2.65 14.62 -25.98
CA GLN A 55 1.77 15.00 -24.86
C GLN A 55 0.48 15.69 -25.33
N THR A 56 0.34 15.95 -26.65
CA THR A 56 -0.78 16.74 -27.21
C THR A 56 -1.58 15.99 -28.27
N ASP A 57 -1.05 14.93 -28.86
CA ASP A 57 -1.81 14.10 -29.82
C ASP A 57 -2.95 13.40 -29.07
N PRO A 58 -4.22 13.53 -29.53
CA PRO A 58 -5.37 12.95 -28.84
C PRO A 58 -5.53 11.43 -29.04
N LYS A 59 -4.76 10.82 -29.95
CA LYS A 59 -4.91 9.40 -30.32
C LYS A 59 -3.67 8.55 -30.07
N ARG A 60 -2.49 9.16 -29.97
CA ARG A 60 -1.22 8.47 -29.84
C ARG A 60 -0.32 9.14 -28.78
N GLY A 61 0.42 8.33 -28.04
CA GLY A 61 1.42 8.79 -27.12
C GLY A 61 0.92 8.96 -25.69
N ILE A 62 1.82 9.42 -24.83
CA ILE A 62 1.60 9.53 -23.40
C ILE A 62 0.46 10.50 -23.05
N GLY A 63 0.31 11.61 -23.81
CA GLY A 63 -0.76 12.58 -23.57
C GLY A 63 -2.15 12.00 -23.79
N ALA A 64 -2.34 11.18 -24.83
CA ALA A 64 -3.60 10.48 -25.10
C ALA A 64 -3.94 9.52 -23.95
N ALA A 65 -2.96 8.76 -23.46
CA ALA A 65 -3.15 7.82 -22.36
C ALA A 65 -3.51 8.53 -21.03
N LEU A 66 -2.83 9.63 -20.70
CA LEU A 66 -3.13 10.43 -19.50
C LEU A 66 -4.54 11.04 -19.56
N ASN A 67 -4.93 11.60 -20.71
CA ASN A 67 -6.26 12.17 -20.91
C ASN A 67 -7.35 11.09 -20.79
N TRP A 68 -7.09 9.91 -21.31
CA TRP A 68 -8.01 8.80 -21.21
C TRP A 68 -8.15 8.30 -19.75
N ALA A 69 -7.05 8.14 -19.02
CA ALA A 69 -7.07 7.73 -17.61
C ALA A 69 -7.85 8.74 -16.74
N GLU A 70 -7.66 10.05 -16.96
CA GLU A 70 -8.44 11.09 -16.29
C GLU A 70 -9.94 10.96 -16.60
N SER A 71 -10.28 10.73 -17.86
CA SER A 71 -11.66 10.50 -18.32
C SER A 71 -12.29 9.27 -17.63
N GLU A 72 -11.55 8.17 -17.46
CA GLU A 72 -12.02 6.98 -16.77
C GLU A 72 -12.27 7.24 -15.28
N PHE A 73 -11.35 7.91 -14.60
CA PHE A 73 -11.58 8.35 -13.21
C PHE A 73 -12.80 9.27 -13.10
N GLY A 74 -12.97 10.20 -14.05
CA GLY A 74 -14.16 11.07 -14.13
C GLY A 74 -15.45 10.27 -14.30
N ARG A 75 -15.44 9.26 -15.15
CA ARG A 75 -16.58 8.36 -15.38
C ARG A 75 -16.93 7.56 -14.12
N TYR A 76 -15.92 7.04 -13.39
CA TYR A 76 -16.15 6.36 -12.10
C TYR A 76 -16.67 7.31 -11.04
N SER A 77 -16.15 8.56 -10.99
CA SER A 77 -16.65 9.59 -10.08
C SER A 77 -18.10 9.91 -10.35
N ALA A 78 -18.49 10.13 -11.60
CA ALA A 78 -19.89 10.39 -11.96
C ALA A 78 -20.81 9.21 -11.56
N ALA A 79 -20.36 7.97 -11.77
CA ALA A 79 -21.12 6.76 -11.44
C ALA A 79 -21.36 6.57 -9.93
N CYS A 80 -20.59 7.19 -9.07
CA CYS A 80 -20.74 7.15 -7.60
C CYS A 80 -21.28 8.47 -7.00
N GLY A 81 -21.80 9.40 -7.81
CA GLY A 81 -22.30 10.68 -7.34
C GLY A 81 -21.18 11.69 -7.00
N ASN A 82 -20.13 11.72 -7.80
CA ASN A 82 -18.95 12.57 -7.65
C ASN A 82 -18.14 12.28 -6.36
N CYS A 83 -18.02 11.00 -6.03
CA CYS A 83 -17.33 10.56 -4.82
C CYS A 83 -15.80 10.59 -4.92
N LEU A 84 -15.24 10.74 -6.13
CA LEU A 84 -13.81 10.85 -6.38
C LEU A 84 -13.45 12.29 -6.78
N THR A 85 -12.38 12.81 -6.19
CA THR A 85 -11.73 14.03 -6.68
C THR A 85 -10.65 13.63 -7.68
N VAL A 86 -10.87 13.90 -8.97
CA VAL A 86 -9.86 13.64 -10.01
C VAL A 86 -8.92 14.82 -10.10
N ALA A 87 -7.61 14.56 -10.15
CA ALA A 87 -6.59 15.58 -10.13
C ALA A 87 -5.36 15.18 -10.96
N ARG A 88 -4.56 16.19 -11.31
CA ARG A 88 -3.21 16.03 -11.86
C ARG A 88 -2.20 16.71 -10.96
N THR A 89 -1.01 16.12 -10.86
CA THR A 89 0.17 16.80 -10.34
C THR A 89 1.28 16.74 -11.37
N SER A 90 2.16 17.74 -11.41
CA SER A 90 3.22 17.79 -12.40
C SER A 90 4.46 18.44 -11.83
N GLU A 91 5.61 17.90 -12.20
CA GLU A 91 6.93 18.49 -11.99
C GLU A 91 7.74 18.43 -13.29
N THR A 92 8.77 19.28 -13.43
CA THR A 92 9.65 19.26 -14.60
C THR A 92 11.00 18.70 -14.22
N PHE A 93 11.45 17.69 -14.97
CA PHE A 93 12.71 17.01 -14.74
C PHE A 93 13.61 17.06 -15.98
N SER A 94 14.91 16.88 -15.72
CA SER A 94 15.95 16.61 -16.73
C SER A 94 16.88 15.53 -16.17
N GLY A 95 17.50 14.76 -17.04
CA GLY A 95 18.44 13.70 -16.67
C GLY A 95 18.90 12.92 -17.91
N ASP A 96 19.65 11.85 -17.71
CA ASP A 96 20.24 11.07 -18.81
C ASP A 96 19.19 10.55 -19.82
N ARG A 97 18.00 10.18 -19.32
CA ARG A 97 16.87 9.74 -20.14
C ARG A 97 15.81 10.83 -20.37
N LEU A 98 16.07 12.05 -19.92
CA LEU A 98 15.30 13.26 -20.18
C LEU A 98 16.25 14.39 -20.57
N PRO A 99 16.79 14.38 -21.81
CA PRO A 99 17.86 15.31 -22.24
C PRO A 99 17.40 16.76 -22.35
N THR A 100 16.10 16.99 -22.38
CA THR A 100 15.47 18.31 -22.31
C THR A 100 14.51 18.38 -21.14
N PRO A 101 14.30 19.57 -20.51
CA PRO A 101 13.31 19.74 -19.46
C PRO A 101 11.95 19.21 -19.91
N THR A 102 11.50 18.15 -19.27
CA THR A 102 10.26 17.44 -19.60
C THR A 102 9.28 17.55 -18.45
N LYS A 103 8.06 17.98 -18.75
CA LYS A 103 6.97 18.00 -17.78
C LYS A 103 6.46 16.59 -17.61
N ILE A 104 6.61 16.04 -16.40
CA ILE A 104 6.04 14.78 -15.95
C ILE A 104 4.70 15.07 -15.28
N THR A 105 3.66 14.34 -15.66
CA THR A 105 2.30 14.57 -15.16
C THR A 105 1.68 13.26 -14.72
N ASP A 106 1.33 13.15 -13.46
CA ASP A 106 0.55 12.04 -12.93
C ASP A 106 -0.94 12.39 -12.93
N VAL A 107 -1.77 11.38 -13.20
CA VAL A 107 -3.23 11.47 -13.11
C VAL A 107 -3.69 10.55 -11.98
N PHE A 108 -4.48 11.10 -11.07
CA PHE A 108 -4.94 10.32 -9.92
C PHE A 108 -6.35 10.72 -9.48
N ALA A 109 -6.99 9.81 -8.74
CA ALA A 109 -8.28 10.05 -8.11
C ALA A 109 -8.17 9.84 -6.59
N ILE A 110 -8.79 10.73 -5.83
CA ILE A 110 -8.84 10.70 -4.37
C ILE A 110 -10.25 10.33 -3.93
N GLN A 111 -10.40 9.20 -3.28
CA GLN A 111 -11.60 8.84 -2.53
C GLN A 111 -11.42 9.23 -1.07
N ARG A 112 -11.94 10.40 -0.69
CA ARG A 112 -11.71 10.98 0.62
C ARG A 112 -12.35 10.15 1.73
N GLY A 113 -11.59 9.89 2.79
CA GLY A 113 -12.04 9.19 3.99
C GLY A 113 -13.10 9.99 4.75
N THR A 114 -14.07 9.27 5.33
CA THR A 114 -15.22 9.87 6.04
C THR A 114 -14.89 10.26 7.48
N GLU A 115 -13.89 9.65 8.10
CA GLU A 115 -13.51 9.84 9.50
C GLU A 115 -12.07 10.31 9.67
N ARG A 116 -11.16 9.77 8.84
CA ARG A 116 -9.71 10.00 8.90
C ARG A 116 -9.19 10.40 7.51
N PRO A 117 -9.54 11.59 7.01
CA PRO A 117 -9.21 11.99 5.63
C PRO A 117 -7.71 12.15 5.36
N ASN A 118 -6.88 12.29 6.39
CA ASN A 118 -5.43 12.40 6.25
C ASN A 118 -4.70 11.07 6.33
N ASP A 119 -5.36 9.98 6.77
CA ASP A 119 -4.80 8.62 6.71
C ASP A 119 -5.03 8.07 5.31
N VAL A 120 -3.95 7.89 4.57
CA VAL A 120 -3.99 7.63 3.13
C VAL A 120 -3.34 6.29 2.80
N VAL A 121 -4.04 5.47 2.03
CA VAL A 121 -3.47 4.33 1.34
C VAL A 121 -3.48 4.58 -0.16
N ILE A 122 -2.37 4.28 -0.83
CA ILE A 122 -2.17 4.57 -2.25
C ILE A 122 -2.02 3.25 -3.02
N ILE A 123 -2.73 3.13 -4.13
CA ILE A 123 -2.40 2.17 -5.19
C ILE A 123 -1.88 2.93 -6.38
N GLN A 124 -0.78 2.45 -6.96
CA GLN A 124 -0.18 3.07 -8.14
C GLN A 124 0.35 2.02 -9.11
N GLY A 125 0.45 2.44 -10.38
CA GLY A 125 1.12 1.76 -11.48
C GLY A 125 1.49 2.80 -12.52
N HIS A 126 2.56 2.55 -13.32
CA HIS A 126 2.96 3.53 -14.31
C HIS A 126 2.22 3.35 -15.63
N ILE A 127 1.86 4.46 -16.24
CA ILE A 127 1.10 4.47 -17.49
C ILE A 127 2.02 4.52 -18.73
N ASP A 128 3.26 4.95 -18.56
CA ASP A 128 4.23 4.98 -19.64
C ASP A 128 4.74 3.58 -20.02
N SER A 129 5.31 3.46 -21.20
CA SER A 129 5.84 2.22 -21.76
C SER A 129 7.05 2.50 -22.63
N ARG A 130 7.90 1.51 -22.89
CA ARG A 130 9.06 1.64 -23.77
C ARG A 130 9.38 0.35 -24.52
N VAL A 131 10.23 0.49 -25.53
CA VAL A 131 10.91 -0.60 -26.23
C VAL A 131 12.35 -0.79 -25.71
N THR A 132 13.17 -1.53 -26.44
CA THR A 132 14.56 -1.85 -26.05
C THR A 132 15.41 -0.61 -25.82
N ASP A 133 15.39 0.32 -26.77
CA ASP A 133 16.04 1.63 -26.59
C ASP A 133 15.19 2.53 -25.71
N PRO A 134 15.64 2.92 -24.50
CA PRO A 134 14.90 3.77 -23.59
C PRO A 134 14.71 5.20 -24.10
N MET A 135 15.31 5.57 -25.22
CA MET A 135 15.17 6.88 -25.87
C MET A 135 14.28 6.85 -27.10
N ASN A 136 13.81 5.67 -27.52
CA ASN A 136 12.94 5.53 -28.68
C ASN A 136 11.48 5.85 -28.33
N ALA A 137 11.10 7.10 -28.53
CA ALA A 137 9.76 7.62 -28.24
C ALA A 137 8.75 7.45 -29.39
N THR A 138 9.13 6.85 -30.51
CA THR A 138 8.31 6.82 -31.74
C THR A 138 7.80 5.45 -32.15
N SER A 139 8.58 4.39 -31.89
CA SER A 139 8.17 3.00 -32.19
C SER A 139 6.99 2.59 -31.34
N ASP A 140 6.22 1.65 -31.85
CA ASP A 140 5.13 1.04 -31.09
C ASP A 140 5.69 0.29 -29.87
N ALA A 141 5.23 0.70 -28.69
CA ALA A 141 5.57 0.15 -27.39
C ALA A 141 4.27 -0.18 -26.64
N PRO A 142 3.64 -1.35 -26.95
CA PRO A 142 2.33 -1.66 -26.40
C PRO A 142 2.30 -1.69 -24.88
N GLY A 143 3.36 -2.19 -24.21
CA GLY A 143 3.46 -2.19 -22.77
C GLY A 143 2.22 -2.79 -22.10
N ALA A 144 1.76 -3.96 -22.57
CA ALA A 144 0.52 -4.55 -22.11
C ALA A 144 0.62 -5.05 -20.67
N ASN A 145 1.79 -5.58 -20.30
CA ASN A 145 2.10 -6.03 -18.97
C ASN A 145 2.95 -5.00 -18.21
N ASP A 146 3.95 -4.39 -18.85
CA ASP A 146 4.83 -3.36 -18.33
C ASP A 146 4.46 -1.95 -18.89
N ASP A 147 3.64 -1.09 -18.23
CA ASP A 147 2.87 -1.46 -17.05
C ASP A 147 1.37 -1.18 -17.28
N GLY A 148 0.87 -1.66 -18.45
CA GLY A 148 -0.56 -1.68 -18.70
C GLY A 148 -1.31 -2.51 -17.65
N SER A 149 -0.65 -3.53 -17.08
CA SER A 149 -1.27 -4.39 -16.07
C SER A 149 -1.46 -3.69 -14.73
N GLY A 150 -0.46 -2.95 -14.24
CA GLY A 150 -0.57 -2.15 -13.02
C GLY A 150 -1.54 -0.99 -13.18
N THR A 151 -1.47 -0.26 -14.30
CA THR A 151 -2.45 0.79 -14.63
C THR A 151 -3.88 0.24 -14.65
N ALA A 152 -4.09 -0.96 -15.22
CA ALA A 152 -5.41 -1.59 -15.24
C ALA A 152 -5.90 -1.97 -13.84
N ALA A 153 -5.02 -2.45 -12.96
CA ALA A 153 -5.39 -2.74 -11.58
C ALA A 153 -5.75 -1.47 -10.79
N VAL A 154 -5.07 -0.34 -11.03
CA VAL A 154 -5.39 0.97 -10.43
C VAL A 154 -6.79 1.42 -10.82
N LEU A 155 -7.10 1.44 -12.14
CA LEU A 155 -8.41 1.86 -12.64
C LEU A 155 -9.52 0.91 -12.18
N GLU A 156 -9.29 -0.40 -12.18
CA GLU A 156 -10.27 -1.37 -11.70
C GLU A 156 -10.51 -1.26 -10.19
N ALA A 157 -9.47 -0.99 -9.40
CA ALA A 157 -9.62 -0.71 -7.97
C ALA A 157 -10.50 0.53 -7.74
N ALA A 158 -10.27 1.63 -8.48
CA ALA A 158 -11.11 2.82 -8.41
C ALA A 158 -12.57 2.52 -8.77
N ARG A 159 -12.80 1.75 -9.86
CA ARG A 159 -14.15 1.37 -10.30
C ARG A 159 -14.91 0.56 -9.26
N VAL A 160 -14.22 -0.36 -8.57
CA VAL A 160 -14.83 -1.24 -7.57
C VAL A 160 -15.03 -0.50 -6.25
N LEU A 161 -14.00 0.16 -5.73
CA LEU A 161 -14.00 0.73 -4.38
C LEU A 161 -14.78 2.05 -4.29
N SER A 162 -14.92 2.81 -5.36
CA SER A 162 -15.75 4.03 -5.37
C SER A 162 -17.22 3.82 -4.98
N LYS A 163 -17.71 2.58 -5.06
CA LYS A 163 -19.06 2.19 -4.63
C LYS A 163 -19.22 2.03 -3.12
N HIS A 164 -18.13 2.15 -2.37
CA HIS A 164 -18.06 1.96 -0.92
C HIS A 164 -17.55 3.23 -0.26
N LYS A 165 -17.83 3.37 1.04
CA LYS A 165 -17.29 4.46 1.88
C LYS A 165 -16.30 3.87 2.86
N PHE A 166 -15.17 4.55 3.06
CA PHE A 166 -14.13 4.13 3.97
C PHE A 166 -13.81 5.22 4.98
N PRO A 167 -13.44 4.89 6.23
CA PRO A 167 -12.97 5.85 7.20
C PRO A 167 -11.71 6.61 6.75
N GLY A 168 -10.73 5.91 6.18
CA GLY A 168 -9.49 6.48 5.62
C GLY A 168 -9.60 6.77 4.12
N THR A 169 -8.69 7.57 3.61
CA THR A 169 -8.61 7.99 2.19
C THR A 169 -7.91 6.92 1.35
N ILE A 170 -8.42 6.69 0.13
CA ILE A 170 -7.76 5.87 -0.89
C ILE A 170 -7.38 6.77 -2.06
N VAL A 171 -6.14 6.64 -2.54
CA VAL A 171 -5.64 7.32 -3.73
C VAL A 171 -5.33 6.28 -4.80
N TYR A 172 -5.83 6.50 -6.01
CA TYR A 172 -5.64 5.67 -7.19
C TYR A 172 -4.81 6.47 -8.19
N ALA A 173 -3.57 6.07 -8.49
CA ALA A 173 -2.66 6.89 -9.26
C ALA A 173 -2.07 6.15 -10.47
N THR A 174 -2.10 6.80 -11.64
CA THR A 174 -1.38 6.38 -12.84
C THR A 174 -0.20 7.34 -13.04
N LEU A 175 1.01 6.79 -13.06
CA LEU A 175 2.25 7.56 -12.99
C LEU A 175 2.93 7.65 -14.35
N MET A 176 3.53 8.80 -14.68
CA MET A 176 4.29 9.02 -15.90
C MET A 176 5.79 9.08 -15.60
N GLY A 177 6.62 8.44 -16.43
CA GLY A 177 8.06 8.60 -16.39
C GLY A 177 8.79 7.66 -15.44
N GLU A 178 8.20 6.51 -15.12
CA GLU A 178 8.89 5.42 -14.44
C GLU A 178 10.11 4.99 -15.23
N GLU A 179 9.91 4.70 -16.51
CA GLU A 179 10.90 4.16 -17.45
C GLU A 179 12.09 5.09 -17.70
N GLN A 180 11.92 6.39 -17.45
CA GLN A 180 12.97 7.38 -17.59
C GLN A 180 13.68 7.72 -16.27
N GLY A 181 13.21 7.21 -15.11
CA GLY A 181 13.90 7.37 -13.83
C GLY A 181 13.00 7.64 -12.63
N LEU A 182 11.87 6.95 -12.56
CA LEU A 182 10.93 6.98 -11.42
C LEU A 182 10.36 8.38 -11.16
N TYR A 183 10.20 9.19 -12.22
CA TYR A 183 9.84 10.60 -12.04
C TYR A 183 8.39 10.77 -11.59
N GLY A 184 7.45 9.93 -12.03
CA GLY A 184 6.08 9.93 -11.54
C GLY A 184 6.01 9.57 -10.07
N GLY A 185 6.72 8.53 -9.65
CA GLY A 185 6.83 8.20 -8.24
C GLY A 185 7.35 9.35 -7.38
N LYS A 186 8.36 10.13 -7.89
CA LYS A 186 8.86 11.34 -7.22
C LYS A 186 7.80 12.43 -7.14
N THR A 187 7.11 12.70 -8.25
CA THR A 187 6.08 13.74 -8.35
C THR A 187 4.93 13.46 -7.38
N LEU A 188 4.41 12.22 -7.33
CA LEU A 188 3.32 11.86 -6.43
C LEU A 188 3.78 11.81 -4.97
N ALA A 189 4.98 11.32 -4.67
CA ALA A 189 5.52 11.31 -3.31
C ALA A 189 5.74 12.72 -2.75
N ASN A 190 6.26 13.65 -3.58
CA ASN A 190 6.38 15.05 -3.22
C ASN A 190 5.00 15.70 -2.99
N TYR A 191 4.03 15.38 -3.84
CA TYR A 191 2.65 15.83 -3.65
C TYR A 191 2.08 15.35 -2.32
N ALA A 192 2.20 14.06 -2.01
CA ALA A 192 1.71 13.48 -0.75
C ALA A 192 2.34 14.18 0.48
N LYS A 193 3.65 14.45 0.43
CA LYS A 193 4.37 15.19 1.46
C LYS A 193 3.85 16.61 1.61
N ALA A 194 3.65 17.33 0.47
CA ALA A 194 3.14 18.70 0.48
C ALA A 194 1.71 18.81 0.99
N GLN A 195 0.89 17.78 0.79
CA GLN A 195 -0.47 17.69 1.37
C GLN A 195 -0.48 17.34 2.86
N GLY A 196 0.65 16.99 3.46
CA GLY A 196 0.73 16.53 4.85
C GLY A 196 -0.01 15.20 5.09
N TRP A 197 -0.07 14.33 4.10
CA TRP A 197 -0.74 13.04 4.23
C TRP A 197 0.00 12.11 5.17
N ASN A 198 -0.74 11.44 6.05
CA ASN A 198 -0.25 10.26 6.78
C ASN A 198 -0.39 9.04 5.87
N VAL A 199 0.62 8.79 5.04
CA VAL A 199 0.60 7.64 4.12
C VAL A 199 0.86 6.36 4.91
N VAL A 200 -0.17 5.53 5.07
CA VAL A 200 -0.11 4.26 5.81
C VAL A 200 0.47 3.13 4.96
N ALA A 201 0.21 3.13 3.66
CA ALA A 201 0.79 2.17 2.73
C ALA A 201 0.75 2.68 1.29
N VAL A 202 1.78 2.36 0.50
CA VAL A 202 1.79 2.48 -0.95
C VAL A 202 1.94 1.09 -1.56
N LEU A 203 0.97 0.69 -2.38
CA LEU A 203 0.95 -0.54 -3.14
C LEU A 203 1.32 -0.23 -4.59
N ASN A 204 2.59 -0.39 -4.93
CA ASN A 204 3.10 -0.17 -6.29
C ASN A 204 2.94 -1.45 -7.10
N ASN A 205 2.17 -1.38 -8.16
CA ASN A 205 1.93 -2.49 -9.07
C ASN A 205 2.72 -2.25 -10.35
N ASP A 206 3.60 -3.17 -10.69
CA ASP A 206 4.44 -3.03 -11.86
C ASP A 206 4.82 -4.43 -12.34
N ILE A 207 4.38 -4.76 -13.56
CA ILE A 207 4.39 -6.11 -14.15
C ILE A 207 3.61 -7.08 -13.27
N ILE A 208 2.28 -7.09 -13.38
CA ILE A 208 1.41 -7.98 -12.59
C ILE A 208 0.48 -8.85 -13.45
N GLY A 209 0.67 -8.86 -14.78
CA GLY A 209 -0.29 -9.42 -15.71
C GLY A 209 0.11 -10.70 -16.43
N ASN A 210 1.36 -11.16 -16.37
CA ASN A 210 1.76 -12.42 -16.99
C ASN A 210 2.10 -13.50 -15.98
N SER A 211 1.93 -14.77 -16.32
CA SER A 211 2.17 -15.91 -15.44
C SER A 211 3.28 -16.85 -15.92
N CYS A 212 3.93 -16.57 -17.07
CA CYS A 212 4.96 -17.45 -17.64
C CYS A 212 6.25 -16.68 -17.89
N GLY A 213 7.38 -17.23 -17.44
CA GLY A 213 8.74 -16.71 -17.63
C GLY A 213 9.33 -17.02 -19.01
N SER A 214 10.43 -16.34 -19.35
CA SER A 214 11.18 -16.58 -20.60
C SER A 214 11.88 -17.95 -20.64
N ASP A 215 11.99 -18.61 -19.50
CA ASP A 215 12.51 -19.98 -19.34
C ASP A 215 11.44 -21.06 -19.47
N GLY A 216 10.17 -20.66 -19.76
CA GLY A 216 9.03 -21.57 -19.86
C GLY A 216 8.42 -21.99 -18.53
N VAL A 217 8.93 -21.50 -17.40
CA VAL A 217 8.32 -21.73 -16.09
C VAL A 217 7.06 -20.87 -15.97
N CYS A 218 5.93 -21.47 -15.62
CA CYS A 218 4.66 -20.76 -15.44
C CYS A 218 4.22 -20.88 -13.97
N ASP A 219 3.78 -19.75 -13.37
CA ASP A 219 3.27 -19.69 -12.02
C ASP A 219 2.18 -18.61 -11.90
N SER A 220 0.92 -19.05 -11.90
CA SER A 220 -0.26 -18.20 -11.70
C SER A 220 -0.83 -18.27 -10.29
N THR A 221 -0.06 -18.82 -9.34
CA THR A 221 -0.49 -19.08 -7.96
C THR A 221 0.24 -18.22 -6.93
N HIS A 222 1.33 -17.55 -7.32
CA HIS A 222 2.08 -16.67 -6.43
C HIS A 222 2.13 -15.24 -6.93
N ALA A 223 2.28 -14.31 -5.98
CA ALA A 223 2.64 -12.92 -6.22
C ALA A 223 3.97 -12.64 -5.50
N ARG A 224 4.91 -11.93 -6.12
CA ARG A 224 6.08 -11.40 -5.39
C ARG A 224 5.74 -10.05 -4.79
N VAL A 225 6.05 -9.87 -3.51
CA VAL A 225 5.98 -8.57 -2.83
C VAL A 225 7.37 -8.20 -2.35
N LEU A 226 7.95 -7.21 -3.02
CA LEU A 226 9.28 -6.69 -2.71
C LEU A 226 9.14 -5.58 -1.67
N SER A 227 9.94 -5.66 -0.60
CA SER A 227 9.83 -4.75 0.54
C SER A 227 11.22 -4.45 1.14
N GLU A 228 11.46 -3.17 1.39
CA GLU A 228 12.72 -2.71 1.99
C GLU A 228 12.75 -2.93 3.50
N GLY A 229 13.93 -3.21 4.05
CA GLY A 229 14.18 -3.20 5.49
C GLY A 229 14.12 -1.78 6.08
N PRO A 230 14.37 -1.61 7.40
CA PRO A 230 14.42 -0.30 8.01
C PRO A 230 15.44 0.60 7.32
N ARG A 231 15.00 1.78 6.89
CA ARG A 231 15.85 2.77 6.24
C ARG A 231 16.37 3.75 7.28
N SER A 232 17.69 3.82 7.43
CA SER A 232 18.34 4.68 8.41
C SER A 232 18.35 6.18 8.04
N GLN A 233 18.00 6.53 6.82
CA GLN A 233 18.09 7.92 6.31
C GLN A 233 19.43 8.61 6.60
N GLY A 234 20.53 7.83 6.66
CA GLY A 234 21.86 8.31 6.97
C GLY A 234 22.20 8.28 8.47
N GLU A 235 21.33 7.76 9.32
CA GLU A 235 21.57 7.65 10.77
C GLU A 235 22.25 6.32 11.12
N ALA A 236 23.55 6.37 11.37
CA ALA A 236 24.34 5.20 11.78
C ALA A 236 23.79 4.52 13.03
N ASP A 237 23.22 5.29 13.96
CA ASP A 237 22.68 4.80 15.23
C ASP A 237 21.45 3.91 15.03
N LEU A 238 20.57 4.22 14.05
CA LEU A 238 19.41 3.37 13.75
C LEU A 238 19.85 2.00 13.23
N ALA A 239 20.81 1.96 12.33
CA ALA A 239 21.33 0.70 11.79
C ALA A 239 21.94 -0.17 12.90
N ALA A 240 22.74 0.43 13.79
CA ALA A 240 23.34 -0.29 14.93
C ALA A 240 22.28 -0.83 15.90
N GLN A 241 21.26 -0.05 16.24
CA GLN A 241 20.15 -0.49 17.08
C GLN A 241 19.32 -1.59 16.41
N THR A 242 19.05 -1.47 15.11
CA THR A 242 18.31 -2.47 14.34
C THR A 242 19.04 -3.80 14.34
N HIS A 243 20.37 -3.79 14.12
CA HIS A 243 21.20 -5.00 14.20
C HIS A 243 21.20 -5.61 15.60
N SER A 244 21.37 -4.78 16.64
CA SER A 244 21.40 -5.25 18.04
C SER A 244 20.10 -5.92 18.47
N LEU A 245 18.97 -5.52 17.91
CA LEU A 245 17.64 -6.00 18.29
C LEU A 245 17.02 -6.99 17.27
N GLY A 246 17.75 -7.35 16.21
CA GLY A 246 17.27 -8.25 15.16
C GLY A 246 16.11 -7.68 14.36
N GLY A 247 16.07 -6.36 14.18
CA GLY A 247 14.97 -5.62 13.54
C GLY A 247 15.11 -5.41 12.03
N GLU A 248 16.11 -6.00 11.37
CA GLU A 248 16.41 -5.80 9.93
C GLU A 248 15.23 -6.18 9.02
N ASN A 249 14.36 -7.03 9.53
CA ASN A 249 13.19 -7.54 8.80
C ASN A 249 11.88 -6.93 9.29
N ASP A 250 11.91 -5.80 9.99
CA ASP A 250 10.77 -5.25 10.73
C ASP A 250 10.40 -3.81 10.34
N SER A 251 10.73 -3.40 9.12
CA SER A 251 10.21 -2.15 8.55
C SER A 251 8.70 -2.21 8.33
N PRO A 252 8.03 -1.06 8.27
CA PRO A 252 6.63 -0.97 7.84
C PRO A 252 6.39 -1.62 6.48
N SER A 253 7.30 -1.46 5.51
CA SER A 253 7.20 -2.06 4.18
C SER A 253 7.18 -3.59 4.24
N ARG A 254 8.04 -4.21 5.06
CA ARG A 254 8.02 -5.67 5.27
C ARG A 254 6.76 -6.13 6.00
N ASN A 255 6.23 -5.32 6.90
CA ASN A 255 4.96 -5.62 7.55
C ASN A 255 3.75 -5.46 6.61
N ILE A 256 3.81 -4.57 5.61
CA ILE A 256 2.83 -4.56 4.50
C ILE A 256 2.93 -5.87 3.70
N SER A 257 4.12 -6.37 3.39
CA SER A 257 4.30 -7.66 2.70
C SER A 257 3.68 -8.82 3.51
N ARG A 258 3.92 -8.89 4.83
CA ARG A 258 3.29 -9.88 5.73
C ARG A 258 1.77 -9.73 5.80
N PHE A 259 1.28 -8.49 5.80
CA PHE A 259 -0.15 -8.20 5.79
C PHE A 259 -0.83 -8.71 4.52
N LEU A 260 -0.22 -8.49 3.35
CA LEU A 260 -0.71 -8.97 2.06
C LEU A 260 -0.74 -10.51 2.01
N ASP A 261 0.30 -11.17 2.51
CA ASP A 261 0.40 -12.62 2.62
C ASP A 261 -0.76 -13.19 3.46
N GLY A 262 -0.90 -12.70 4.69
CA GLY A 262 -2.00 -13.11 5.56
C GLY A 262 -3.40 -12.80 5.01
N LEU A 263 -3.55 -11.73 4.25
CA LEU A 263 -4.80 -11.35 3.62
C LEU A 263 -5.17 -12.29 2.46
N ALA A 264 -4.20 -12.64 1.61
CA ALA A 264 -4.37 -13.59 0.52
C ALA A 264 -4.85 -14.96 1.04
N ASP A 265 -4.21 -15.45 2.10
CA ASP A 265 -4.57 -16.72 2.78
C ASP A 265 -6.00 -16.69 3.33
N ARG A 266 -6.35 -15.67 4.12
CA ARG A 266 -7.67 -15.58 4.77
C ARG A 266 -8.81 -15.43 3.77
N LEU A 267 -8.59 -14.69 2.69
CA LEU A 267 -9.62 -14.45 1.67
C LEU A 267 -9.68 -15.56 0.62
N LYS A 268 -8.69 -16.44 0.57
CA LYS A 268 -8.58 -17.54 -0.42
C LYS A 268 -8.65 -17.01 -1.86
N ILE A 269 -7.85 -15.98 -2.15
CA ILE A 269 -7.83 -15.32 -3.47
C ILE A 269 -7.26 -16.25 -4.55
N GLY A 270 -6.56 -17.30 -4.17
CA GLY A 270 -5.86 -18.22 -5.07
C GLY A 270 -4.49 -17.69 -5.48
N LEU A 271 -3.89 -16.89 -4.58
CA LEU A 271 -2.50 -16.45 -4.60
C LEU A 271 -1.87 -16.76 -3.25
N ASP A 272 -0.60 -17.14 -3.29
CA ASP A 272 0.32 -17.09 -2.16
C ASP A 272 1.33 -15.96 -2.38
N VAL A 273 1.76 -15.28 -1.32
CA VAL A 273 2.67 -14.14 -1.42
C VAL A 273 4.09 -14.59 -1.10
N ARG A 274 4.97 -14.54 -2.12
CA ARG A 274 6.41 -14.64 -1.90
C ARG A 274 6.92 -13.30 -1.40
N GLN A 275 7.24 -13.23 -0.13
CA GLN A 275 7.83 -12.05 0.51
C GLN A 275 9.30 -11.94 0.08
N ILE A 276 9.62 -10.97 -0.78
CA ILE A 276 10.98 -10.73 -1.28
C ILE A 276 11.58 -9.58 -0.47
N TRP A 277 12.54 -9.90 0.39
CA TRP A 277 13.16 -8.93 1.28
C TRP A 277 14.33 -8.20 0.60
N ARG A 278 13.95 -7.46 -0.44
CA ARG A 278 14.76 -6.53 -1.20
C ARG A 278 13.93 -5.30 -1.49
N THR A 279 14.55 -4.15 -1.62
CA THR A 279 13.85 -2.92 -2.03
C THR A 279 13.14 -3.12 -3.36
N ASP A 280 13.85 -3.70 -4.35
CA ASP A 280 13.30 -4.08 -5.66
C ASP A 280 14.04 -5.32 -6.20
N ARG A 281 13.79 -5.71 -7.44
CA ARG A 281 14.53 -6.70 -8.19
C ARG A 281 16.03 -6.36 -8.18
N PHE A 282 16.88 -7.37 -8.33
CA PHE A 282 18.34 -7.18 -8.24
C PHE A 282 18.82 -6.10 -9.21
N SER A 283 19.43 -5.03 -8.67
CA SER A 283 19.94 -3.87 -9.41
C SER A 283 18.91 -3.14 -10.28
N ARG A 284 17.61 -3.18 -9.88
CA ARG A 284 16.51 -2.48 -10.56
C ARG A 284 15.75 -1.60 -9.56
N GLY A 285 14.75 -0.87 -10.04
CA GLY A 285 13.93 0.04 -9.25
C GLY A 285 12.46 -0.02 -9.62
N GLY A 286 11.67 0.87 -9.03
CA GLY A 286 10.26 1.10 -9.28
C GLY A 286 9.73 2.30 -8.49
N ASP A 287 8.53 2.77 -8.81
CA ASP A 287 7.94 4.02 -8.30
C ASP A 287 7.62 4.03 -6.79
N HIS A 288 7.77 2.91 -6.09
CA HIS A 288 7.68 2.87 -4.62
C HIS A 288 8.92 3.47 -3.93
N ILE A 289 10.08 3.47 -4.62
CA ILE A 289 11.35 3.93 -4.04
C ILE A 289 11.32 5.41 -3.63
N PRO A 290 10.79 6.35 -4.43
CA PRO A 290 10.66 7.74 -4.01
C PRO A 290 9.84 7.92 -2.72
N PHE A 291 8.81 7.11 -2.51
CA PHE A 291 8.04 7.13 -1.26
C PHE A 291 8.88 6.65 -0.08
N LEU A 292 9.63 5.55 -0.24
CA LEU A 292 10.57 5.06 0.77
C LEU A 292 11.62 6.11 1.13
N GLN A 293 12.11 6.88 0.15
CA GLN A 293 13.08 7.96 0.36
C GLN A 293 12.52 9.11 1.22
N LEU A 294 11.21 9.32 1.19
CA LEU A 294 10.50 10.30 2.04
C LEU A 294 10.02 9.71 3.36
N GLY A 295 10.33 8.44 3.64
CA GLY A 295 9.92 7.72 4.86
C GLY A 295 8.50 7.15 4.83
N PHE A 296 7.83 7.16 3.69
CA PHE A 296 6.51 6.55 3.54
C PHE A 296 6.61 5.03 3.35
N PRO A 297 5.77 4.23 4.03
CA PRO A 297 5.72 2.79 3.84
C PRO A 297 5.27 2.42 2.44
N ALA A 298 6.08 1.67 1.70
CA ALA A 298 5.77 1.26 0.34
C ALA A 298 6.29 -0.14 0.03
N ALA A 299 5.57 -0.87 -0.81
CA ALA A 299 5.98 -2.17 -1.32
C ALA A 299 5.63 -2.30 -2.81
N ARG A 300 6.46 -3.04 -3.56
CA ARG A 300 6.17 -3.38 -4.95
C ARG A 300 5.54 -4.77 -5.04
N ILE A 301 4.45 -4.87 -5.78
CA ILE A 301 3.76 -6.11 -6.15
C ILE A 301 4.13 -6.42 -7.60
N SER A 302 4.55 -7.65 -7.87
CA SER A 302 4.98 -8.09 -9.20
C SER A 302 4.64 -9.56 -9.45
N VAL A 303 4.72 -9.98 -10.71
CA VAL A 303 4.49 -11.39 -11.12
C VAL A 303 5.42 -12.38 -10.41
N ALA A 304 4.98 -13.63 -10.30
CA ALA A 304 5.79 -14.72 -9.76
C ALA A 304 7.06 -14.98 -10.58
N VAL A 305 6.95 -14.91 -11.89
CA VAL A 305 8.03 -15.12 -12.87
C VAL A 305 7.99 -14.03 -13.94
N GLU A 306 9.14 -13.52 -14.36
CA GLU A 306 9.25 -12.47 -15.37
C GLU A 306 9.61 -13.05 -16.74
N ASN A 307 9.08 -12.43 -17.80
CA ASN A 307 9.39 -12.79 -19.18
C ASN A 307 10.21 -11.70 -19.86
N TYR A 308 11.51 -11.93 -20.00
CA TYR A 308 12.47 -10.99 -20.57
C TYR A 308 12.44 -10.93 -22.10
N ASN A 309 11.71 -11.84 -22.78
CA ASN A 309 11.46 -11.76 -24.21
C ASN A 309 10.34 -10.75 -24.52
N TRP A 310 9.53 -10.39 -23.53
CA TRP A 310 8.42 -9.46 -23.69
C TRP A 310 8.74 -8.10 -23.14
N GLN A 311 9.21 -8.05 -21.89
CA GLN A 311 9.51 -6.81 -21.19
C GLN A 311 10.58 -5.99 -21.90
N HIS A 312 10.30 -4.71 -22.17
CA HIS A 312 11.22 -3.75 -22.79
C HIS A 312 11.79 -4.20 -24.14
N GLN A 313 11.02 -4.90 -24.95
CA GLN A 313 11.47 -5.43 -26.23
C GLN A 313 10.78 -4.74 -27.41
N ASP A 314 11.56 -4.54 -28.49
CA ASP A 314 11.00 -4.17 -29.77
C ASP A 314 10.07 -5.29 -30.29
N LEU A 315 9.00 -4.93 -30.98
CA LEU A 315 8.11 -5.89 -31.63
C LEU A 315 8.85 -6.58 -32.77
N ARG A 316 9.19 -7.86 -32.60
CA ARG A 316 9.86 -8.66 -33.62
C ARG A 316 9.67 -10.15 -33.39
N THR A 317 9.92 -10.91 -34.44
CA THR A 317 10.10 -12.37 -34.34
C THR A 317 11.52 -12.71 -34.78
N GLU A 318 12.27 -13.35 -33.90
CA GLU A 318 13.63 -13.75 -34.17
C GLU A 318 13.84 -15.20 -33.71
N LYS A 319 14.36 -16.06 -34.62
CA LYS A 319 14.61 -17.51 -34.36
C LYS A 319 13.38 -18.23 -33.79
N GLY A 320 12.18 -17.85 -34.26
CA GLY A 320 10.91 -18.44 -33.80
C GLY A 320 10.39 -17.92 -32.46
N ILE A 321 11.12 -17.02 -31.77
CA ILE A 321 10.71 -16.37 -30.54
C ILE A 321 10.02 -15.05 -30.90
N ARG A 322 8.83 -14.81 -30.37
CA ARG A 322 8.11 -13.56 -30.49
C ARG A 322 8.48 -12.64 -29.33
N TYR A 323 9.02 -11.49 -29.66
CA TYR A 323 9.41 -10.44 -28.72
C TYR A 323 8.38 -9.31 -28.70
N GLY A 324 8.35 -8.60 -27.56
CA GLY A 324 7.51 -7.42 -27.35
C GLY A 324 6.37 -7.68 -26.38
N ASP A 325 6.00 -6.64 -25.66
CA ASP A 325 4.99 -6.69 -24.59
C ASP A 325 3.58 -6.46 -25.15
N THR A 326 3.00 -7.51 -25.73
CA THR A 326 1.70 -7.47 -26.37
C THR A 326 0.61 -8.12 -25.51
N ILE A 327 -0.66 -7.76 -25.79
CA ILE A 327 -1.80 -8.16 -24.95
C ILE A 327 -2.06 -9.67 -24.91
N ASP A 328 -1.66 -10.41 -25.93
CA ASP A 328 -1.80 -11.87 -25.98
C ASP A 328 -0.89 -12.61 -24.98
N HIS A 329 0.05 -11.90 -24.36
CA HIS A 329 0.90 -12.40 -23.29
C HIS A 329 0.30 -12.18 -21.89
N VAL A 330 -0.82 -11.48 -21.77
CA VAL A 330 -1.46 -11.20 -20.48
C VAL A 330 -2.38 -12.35 -20.06
N ASP A 331 -2.12 -12.90 -18.88
CA ASP A 331 -3.02 -13.83 -18.19
C ASP A 331 -4.04 -13.05 -17.37
N PHE A 332 -5.20 -12.79 -17.94
CA PHE A 332 -6.25 -12.01 -17.29
C PHE A 332 -6.87 -12.68 -16.06
N ALA A 333 -6.78 -14.00 -15.94
CA ALA A 333 -7.23 -14.71 -14.76
C ALA A 333 -6.26 -14.46 -13.58
N TYR A 334 -4.97 -14.48 -13.87
CA TYR A 334 -3.92 -14.15 -12.90
C TYR A 334 -3.97 -12.66 -12.52
N LEU A 335 -4.04 -11.75 -13.51
CA LEU A 335 -4.18 -10.31 -13.26
C LEU A 335 -5.39 -9.98 -12.38
N ALA A 336 -6.52 -10.67 -12.58
CA ALA A 336 -7.69 -10.48 -11.73
C ALA A 336 -7.44 -10.92 -10.28
N LYS A 337 -6.67 -11.97 -10.03
CA LYS A 337 -6.27 -12.35 -8.66
C LYS A 337 -5.37 -11.28 -8.03
N MET A 338 -4.36 -10.79 -8.77
CA MET A 338 -3.47 -9.70 -8.34
C MET A 338 -4.27 -8.43 -8.00
N THR A 339 -5.23 -8.08 -8.85
CA THR A 339 -6.13 -6.93 -8.62
C THR A 339 -7.03 -7.14 -7.39
N LYS A 340 -7.58 -8.34 -7.18
CA LYS A 340 -8.38 -8.67 -5.99
C LYS A 340 -7.58 -8.52 -4.70
N LEU A 341 -6.31 -8.92 -4.69
CA LEU A 341 -5.43 -8.73 -3.53
C LEU A 341 -5.26 -7.25 -3.22
N ASN A 342 -4.99 -6.42 -4.24
CA ASN A 342 -4.88 -4.97 -4.08
C ASN A 342 -6.19 -4.35 -3.56
N VAL A 343 -7.33 -4.66 -4.17
CA VAL A 343 -8.65 -4.15 -3.75
C VAL A 343 -8.96 -4.52 -2.30
N ALA A 344 -8.69 -5.76 -1.90
CA ALA A 344 -8.88 -6.20 -0.52
C ALA A 344 -7.97 -5.46 0.46
N ALA A 345 -6.69 -5.27 0.11
CA ALA A 345 -5.72 -4.57 0.93
C ALA A 345 -6.10 -3.11 1.13
N LEU A 346 -6.44 -2.40 0.05
CA LEU A 346 -6.91 -1.01 0.09
C LEU A 346 -8.15 -0.86 0.99
N ALA A 347 -9.16 -1.71 0.78
CA ALA A 347 -10.39 -1.68 1.57
C ALA A 347 -10.13 -1.98 3.06
N SER A 348 -9.25 -2.94 3.36
CA SER A 348 -8.90 -3.31 4.73
C SER A 348 -8.14 -2.21 5.45
N ILE A 349 -7.08 -1.66 4.82
CA ILE A 349 -6.23 -0.61 5.40
C ILE A 349 -7.04 0.68 5.59
N ALA A 350 -7.82 1.11 4.59
CA ALA A 350 -8.66 2.31 4.71
C ALA A 350 -9.78 2.16 5.76
N SER A 351 -10.20 0.94 6.09
CA SER A 351 -11.21 0.66 7.13
C SER A 351 -10.62 0.55 8.54
N ALA A 352 -9.33 0.26 8.67
CA ALA A 352 -8.65 0.10 9.95
C ALA A 352 -8.07 1.44 10.44
N PRO A 353 -8.01 1.69 11.76
CA PRO A 353 -7.18 2.76 12.30
C PRO A 353 -5.69 2.48 12.01
N PRO A 354 -4.84 3.51 11.86
CA PRO A 354 -3.40 3.29 11.73
C PRO A 354 -2.83 2.46 12.90
N PRO A 355 -1.76 1.67 12.69
CA PRO A 355 -1.14 0.92 13.76
C PRO A 355 -0.50 1.88 14.77
N PRO A 356 -0.48 1.53 16.08
CA PRO A 356 0.18 2.33 17.09
C PRO A 356 1.69 2.18 16.98
N GLU A 357 2.43 2.96 17.76
CA GLU A 357 3.89 2.83 17.90
C GLU A 357 4.22 2.00 19.15
N PRO A 358 4.55 0.71 19.02
CA PRO A 358 4.86 -0.14 20.16
C PRO A 358 6.33 -0.04 20.56
N LYS A 359 6.57 -0.27 21.87
CA LYS A 359 7.89 -0.47 22.46
C LYS A 359 7.91 -1.77 23.23
N VAL A 360 9.08 -2.37 23.34
CA VAL A 360 9.28 -3.63 24.05
C VAL A 360 10.41 -3.50 25.06
N GLU A 361 10.23 -4.13 26.23
CA GLU A 361 11.23 -4.28 27.26
C GLU A 361 11.19 -5.68 27.84
N GLY A 362 12.34 -6.21 28.24
CA GLY A 362 12.45 -7.56 28.80
C GLY A 362 13.88 -8.02 29.02
N ALA A 363 14.86 -7.10 28.87
CA ALA A 363 16.25 -7.42 29.10
C ALA A 363 16.45 -8.00 30.50
N VAL A 364 17.19 -9.13 30.57
CA VAL A 364 17.47 -9.83 31.84
C VAL A 364 16.19 -10.22 32.61
N SER A 365 15.11 -10.56 31.90
CA SER A 365 13.82 -10.96 32.46
C SER A 365 13.30 -12.22 31.81
N THR A 366 12.52 -13.01 32.56
CA THR A 366 11.75 -14.14 32.00
C THR A 366 10.45 -13.69 31.34
N ASP A 367 10.05 -12.43 31.54
CA ASP A 367 8.82 -11.84 31.06
C ASP A 367 9.13 -10.68 30.10
N THR A 368 8.30 -10.50 29.09
CA THR A 368 8.39 -9.37 28.16
C THR A 368 7.24 -8.41 28.39
N THR A 369 7.55 -7.12 28.46
CA THR A 369 6.56 -6.05 28.51
C THR A 369 6.46 -5.36 27.15
N VAL A 370 5.24 -5.31 26.58
CA VAL A 370 4.94 -4.53 25.40
C VAL A 370 4.10 -3.32 25.80
N THR A 371 4.49 -2.14 25.34
CA THR A 371 3.77 -0.87 25.59
C THR A 371 3.50 -0.15 24.29
N TRP A 372 2.40 0.60 24.20
CA TRP A 372 2.07 1.41 23.02
C TRP A 372 1.14 2.57 23.41
N ASN A 373 1.19 3.65 22.67
CA ASN A 373 0.21 4.73 22.80
C ASN A 373 -1.14 4.30 22.26
N GLN A 374 -2.23 4.83 22.83
CA GLN A 374 -3.59 4.49 22.37
C GLN A 374 -3.86 4.86 20.90
N GLY A 375 -3.02 5.72 20.29
CA GLY A 375 -3.13 6.11 18.89
C GLY A 375 -4.49 6.71 18.55
N ASP A 376 -5.01 6.33 17.38
CA ASP A 376 -6.26 6.84 16.85
C ASP A 376 -7.47 6.46 17.74
N ALA A 377 -8.37 7.41 17.96
CA ALA A 377 -9.60 7.20 18.76
C ALA A 377 -10.57 6.16 18.16
N ALA A 378 -10.46 5.87 16.86
CA ALA A 378 -11.26 4.85 16.18
C ALA A 378 -10.82 3.41 16.55
N ALA A 379 -9.64 3.21 17.12
CA ALA A 379 -9.20 1.91 17.62
C ALA A 379 -10.08 1.49 18.82
N ARG A 380 -10.65 0.30 18.76
CA ARG A 380 -11.45 -0.29 19.83
C ARG A 380 -10.72 -1.36 20.62
N SER A 381 -9.76 -1.98 19.97
CA SER A 381 -8.85 -2.93 20.60
C SER A 381 -7.54 -2.95 19.82
N TYR A 382 -6.59 -3.60 20.42
CA TYR A 382 -5.27 -3.84 19.86
C TYR A 382 -4.99 -5.33 19.89
N LYS A 383 -4.30 -5.85 18.88
CA LYS A 383 -3.72 -7.17 18.93
C LYS A 383 -2.23 -7.05 19.12
N VAL A 384 -1.73 -7.69 20.16
CA VAL A 384 -0.29 -7.83 20.40
C VAL A 384 0.15 -9.11 19.70
N TRP A 385 1.18 -8.97 18.88
CA TRP A 385 1.73 -10.01 18.05
C TRP A 385 3.15 -10.33 18.49
N ARG A 386 3.55 -11.56 18.24
CA ARG A 386 4.94 -12.00 18.37
C ARG A 386 5.28 -12.89 17.18
N ARG A 387 6.54 -12.99 16.86
CA ARG A 387 7.09 -14.00 15.94
C ARG A 387 8.49 -14.35 16.38
N ARG A 388 8.93 -15.59 16.12
CA ARG A 388 10.34 -15.96 16.29
C ARG A 388 11.20 -15.05 15.43
N THR A 389 12.42 -14.76 15.89
CA THR A 389 13.35 -13.87 15.18
C THR A 389 13.67 -14.37 13.77
N ASP A 390 13.62 -15.70 13.55
CA ASP A 390 13.86 -16.40 12.28
C ASP A 390 12.59 -16.70 11.46
N ALA A 391 11.40 -16.29 11.94
CA ALA A 391 10.12 -16.50 11.24
C ALA A 391 9.68 -15.27 10.46
N ASN A 392 8.86 -15.48 9.42
CA ASN A 392 8.29 -14.40 8.62
C ASN A 392 6.80 -14.12 8.90
N ARG A 393 6.12 -14.93 9.71
CA ARG A 393 4.69 -14.80 10.04
C ARG A 393 4.49 -14.45 11.50
N TRP A 394 3.54 -13.55 11.73
CA TRP A 394 3.12 -13.16 13.06
C TRP A 394 2.20 -14.21 13.69
N GLU A 395 2.40 -14.47 14.99
CA GLU A 395 1.50 -15.23 15.86
C GLU A 395 0.83 -14.25 16.81
N MET A 396 -0.50 -14.30 16.91
CA MET A 396 -1.24 -13.45 17.85
C MET A 396 -0.98 -13.94 19.29
N ALA A 397 -0.45 -13.03 20.12
CA ALA A 397 -0.22 -13.31 21.54
C ALA A 397 -1.48 -13.02 22.36
N GLN A 398 -2.08 -11.81 22.19
CA GLN A 398 -3.25 -11.42 22.98
C GLN A 398 -3.99 -10.24 22.32
N THR A 399 -5.31 -10.18 22.57
CA THR A 399 -6.12 -8.98 22.29
C THR A 399 -6.28 -8.17 23.56
N VAL A 400 -6.06 -6.85 23.47
CA VAL A 400 -6.25 -5.87 24.55
C VAL A 400 -7.32 -4.86 24.11
N ARG A 401 -8.38 -4.69 24.90
CA ARG A 401 -9.42 -3.69 24.60
C ARG A 401 -8.90 -2.30 24.93
N ARG A 402 -9.31 -1.28 24.16
CA ARG A 402 -8.94 0.11 24.47
C ARG A 402 -9.33 0.51 25.90
N THR A 403 -10.47 0.03 26.40
CA THR A 403 -10.94 0.29 27.76
C THR A 403 -10.09 -0.37 28.87
N GLU A 404 -9.21 -1.28 28.52
CA GLU A 404 -8.25 -1.90 29.44
C GLU A 404 -6.94 -1.09 29.52
N CYS A 405 -6.76 -0.12 28.60
CA CYS A 405 -5.65 0.82 28.65
C CYS A 405 -5.96 1.91 29.67
N PRO A 406 -4.93 2.42 30.38
CA PRO A 406 -5.13 3.57 31.26
C PRO A 406 -5.66 4.79 30.49
N GLU A 407 -6.59 5.51 31.07
CA GLU A 407 -7.03 6.78 30.49
C GLU A 407 -5.86 7.77 30.41
N PRO A 408 -5.72 8.53 29.30
CA PRO A 408 -4.70 9.54 29.18
C PRO A 408 -4.82 10.56 30.31
N LYS A 409 -3.85 10.64 31.19
CA LYS A 409 -3.82 11.71 32.19
C LYS A 409 -3.22 12.96 31.56
N GLN A 410 -3.94 14.07 31.65
CA GLN A 410 -3.35 15.37 31.39
C GLN A 410 -2.36 15.68 32.52
N VAL A 411 -1.09 15.67 32.22
CA VAL A 411 -0.05 16.12 33.15
C VAL A 411 0.44 17.48 32.67
N MET A 412 0.26 18.50 33.50
CA MET A 412 0.91 19.77 33.26
C MET A 412 2.39 19.57 33.47
N ASP A 413 3.20 19.79 32.45
CA ASP A 413 4.64 19.83 32.59
C ASP A 413 5.04 21.19 33.19
N PRO A 414 5.56 21.23 34.44
CA PRO A 414 5.99 22.48 35.04
C PRO A 414 7.11 23.19 34.24
N ALA A 415 7.87 22.45 33.41
CA ALA A 415 8.93 23.02 32.57
C ALA A 415 8.39 23.67 31.29
N ALA A 416 7.13 23.36 30.90
CA ALA A 416 6.44 23.97 29.75
C ALA A 416 5.82 25.34 30.10
N TYR A 417 5.94 25.83 31.32
CA TYR A 417 5.40 27.09 31.79
C TYR A 417 6.32 28.24 31.38
N ALA A 418 6.35 28.56 30.10
CA ALA A 418 6.97 29.80 29.64
C ALA A 418 5.85 30.80 29.24
N PRO A 419 5.62 31.89 29.97
CA PRO A 419 4.66 32.90 29.52
C PRO A 419 5.15 33.55 28.24
N GLY A 420 4.27 33.56 27.21
CA GLY A 420 4.52 34.31 26.00
C GLY A 420 4.69 35.80 26.29
N LYS A 421 5.32 36.54 25.40
CA LYS A 421 5.53 38.00 25.54
C LYS A 421 4.20 38.81 25.63
N ASP A 422 3.08 38.16 25.30
CA ASP A 422 1.71 38.68 25.34
C ASP A 422 0.90 38.22 26.57
N GLY A 423 1.56 37.50 27.52
CA GLY A 423 0.92 36.95 28.71
C GLY A 423 0.11 35.67 28.47
N SER A 424 0.13 35.13 27.25
CA SER A 424 -0.50 33.82 26.95
C SER A 424 0.36 32.69 27.53
N VAL A 425 -0.34 31.65 28.05
CA VAL A 425 0.33 30.46 28.58
C VAL A 425 -0.02 29.28 27.69
N THR A 426 0.95 28.73 26.98
CA THR A 426 0.77 27.51 26.23
C THR A 426 1.02 26.32 27.15
N VAL A 427 -0.02 25.55 27.43
CA VAL A 427 0.06 24.31 28.22
C VAL A 427 0.30 23.16 27.25
N SER A 428 1.51 22.57 27.27
CA SER A 428 1.77 21.31 26.54
C SER A 428 1.21 20.15 27.35
N VAL A 429 0.20 19.49 26.81
CA VAL A 429 -0.38 18.28 27.41
C VAL A 429 0.40 17.07 26.90
N LEU A 430 1.22 16.45 27.73
CA LEU A 430 1.85 15.17 27.47
C LEU A 430 0.90 14.05 27.90
N ALA A 431 0.42 13.24 26.95
CA ALA A 431 -0.29 12.00 27.24
C ALA A 431 0.70 10.95 27.76
N LEU A 432 0.79 10.78 29.08
CA LEU A 432 1.83 9.97 29.71
C LEU A 432 1.41 8.52 30.06
N GLN A 433 0.26 8.01 29.56
CA GLN A 433 -0.12 6.64 29.86
C GLN A 433 -0.25 5.78 28.62
N ALA A 434 0.73 4.87 28.46
CA ALA A 434 0.71 3.85 27.41
C ALA A 434 -0.14 2.65 27.84
N CYS A 435 -0.80 2.01 26.87
CA CYS A 435 -1.30 0.65 27.04
C CYS A 435 -0.13 -0.27 27.34
N LYS A 436 -0.35 -1.31 28.14
CA LYS A 436 0.71 -2.24 28.60
C LYS A 436 0.18 -3.68 28.61
N LEU A 437 0.99 -4.59 28.09
CA LEU A 437 0.79 -6.02 28.23
C LEU A 437 2.08 -6.66 28.73
N VAL A 438 1.98 -7.50 29.78
CA VAL A 438 3.09 -8.33 30.24
C VAL A 438 2.86 -9.75 29.77
N LEU A 439 3.76 -10.24 28.94
CA LEU A 439 3.78 -11.62 28.46
C LEU A 439 4.69 -12.46 29.38
N ARG A 440 4.05 -13.22 30.28
CA ARG A 440 4.77 -14.00 31.26
C ARG A 440 5.44 -15.22 30.62
N HIS A 441 6.66 -15.51 31.09
CA HIS A 441 7.49 -16.62 30.61
C HIS A 441 7.81 -16.57 29.11
N ILE A 442 7.71 -15.41 28.49
CA ILE A 442 8.13 -15.14 27.13
C ILE A 442 9.36 -14.23 27.19
N ARG A 443 10.52 -14.75 26.82
CA ARG A 443 11.79 -14.01 26.82
C ARG A 443 11.91 -13.18 25.56
N VAL A 444 12.30 -11.91 25.74
CA VAL A 444 12.43 -10.97 24.61
C VAL A 444 13.47 -11.42 23.58
N ASP A 445 14.50 -12.13 24.01
CA ASP A 445 15.61 -12.56 23.14
C ASP A 445 15.17 -13.50 22.00
N ASP A 446 14.10 -14.29 22.22
CA ASP A 446 13.61 -15.29 21.28
C ASP A 446 12.61 -14.73 20.25
N TRP A 447 12.09 -13.54 20.45
CA TRP A 447 10.90 -13.04 19.75
C TRP A 447 11.04 -11.58 19.33
N VAL A 448 10.43 -11.27 18.22
CA VAL A 448 10.07 -9.90 17.83
C VAL A 448 8.60 -9.68 18.14
N PHE A 449 8.26 -8.50 18.65
CA PHE A 449 6.90 -8.13 19.04
C PHE A 449 6.37 -7.00 18.16
N GLY A 450 5.05 -6.92 18.05
CA GLY A 450 4.39 -5.85 17.33
C GLY A 450 2.95 -5.66 17.79
N VAL A 451 2.33 -4.56 17.36
CA VAL A 451 0.94 -4.25 17.70
C VAL A 451 0.20 -3.76 16.46
N SER A 452 -1.04 -4.23 16.28
CA SER A 452 -1.99 -3.71 15.31
C SER A 452 -3.19 -3.08 16.01
N SER A 453 -3.80 -2.09 15.36
CA SER A 453 -5.07 -1.47 15.78
C SER A 453 -6.25 -2.17 15.14
N VAL A 454 -7.36 -2.29 15.87
CA VAL A 454 -8.60 -2.92 15.38
C VAL A 454 -9.76 -1.93 15.52
N SER A 455 -10.49 -1.69 14.42
CA SER A 455 -11.68 -0.84 14.39
C SER A 455 -12.88 -1.48 15.07
N LYS A 456 -13.96 -0.71 15.29
CA LYS A 456 -15.24 -1.20 15.79
C LYS A 456 -15.85 -2.32 14.94
N ASP A 457 -15.58 -2.30 13.63
CA ASP A 457 -16.08 -3.28 12.67
C ASP A 457 -15.13 -4.47 12.50
N GLY A 458 -14.05 -4.53 13.28
CA GLY A 458 -13.08 -5.61 13.33
C GLY A 458 -11.99 -5.54 12.25
N PHE A 459 -11.92 -4.47 11.43
CA PHE A 459 -10.81 -4.29 10.49
C PHE A 459 -9.52 -3.99 11.25
N GLU A 460 -8.47 -4.67 10.84
CA GLU A 460 -7.16 -4.63 11.47
C GLU A 460 -6.13 -3.95 10.58
N SER A 461 -5.31 -3.10 11.18
CA SER A 461 -4.17 -2.48 10.50
C SER A 461 -3.05 -3.51 10.23
N PRO A 462 -2.08 -3.19 9.35
CA PRO A 462 -0.78 -3.85 9.40
C PRO A 462 -0.19 -3.79 10.81
N VAL A 463 0.69 -4.73 11.14
CA VAL A 463 1.38 -4.76 12.44
C VAL A 463 2.55 -3.77 12.41
N ALA A 464 2.65 -2.89 13.39
CA ALA A 464 3.86 -2.12 13.65
C ALA A 464 4.78 -2.92 14.57
N SER A 465 6.05 -3.09 14.21
CA SER A 465 7.02 -3.83 15.01
C SER A 465 7.58 -2.94 16.13
N ALA A 466 7.78 -3.54 17.30
CA ALA A 466 8.34 -2.88 18.49
C ALA A 466 9.88 -2.83 18.43
N VAL A 467 10.42 -2.34 17.32
CA VAL A 467 11.86 -2.17 17.09
C VAL A 467 12.12 -0.78 16.50
N PRO A 468 13.32 -0.23 16.60
CA PRO A 468 13.66 1.01 15.92
C PRO A 468 13.39 0.92 14.41
N GLY A 469 12.74 1.94 13.85
CA GLY A 469 12.33 1.94 12.44
C GLY A 469 11.13 1.04 12.09
N GLY A 470 10.46 0.44 13.08
CA GLY A 470 9.27 -0.40 12.89
C GLY A 470 7.93 0.35 12.87
N ALA A 471 7.93 1.64 13.18
CA ALA A 471 6.74 2.49 13.18
C ALA A 471 6.32 2.88 11.75
N PHE A 472 5.00 3.08 11.54
CA PHE A 472 4.40 3.48 10.25
C PHE A 472 4.46 4.99 9.98
N HIS A 473 5.40 5.66 10.55
CA HIS A 473 5.75 7.06 10.27
C HIS A 473 7.27 7.19 10.25
N PRO A 474 7.81 8.29 9.68
CA PRO A 474 9.25 8.47 9.60
C PRO A 474 9.92 8.36 10.97
N TYR A 475 11.03 7.65 11.04
CA TYR A 475 11.85 7.58 12.25
C TYR A 475 12.42 8.97 12.56
N ILE A 476 12.20 9.42 13.78
CA ILE A 476 12.80 10.63 14.33
C ILE A 476 13.83 10.19 15.36
N ALA A 477 15.10 10.50 15.11
CA ALA A 477 16.18 10.19 16.07
C ALA A 477 15.92 10.86 17.43
N PRO A 478 16.16 10.16 18.54
CA PRO A 478 16.13 10.80 19.84
C PRO A 478 17.20 11.92 19.90
N GLU A 479 16.86 13.06 20.49
CA GLU A 479 17.83 14.10 20.73
C GLU A 479 19.01 13.54 21.55
N LYS A 480 20.23 13.76 21.07
CA LYS A 480 21.45 13.40 21.86
C LYS A 480 21.43 14.20 23.14
N LYS A 481 21.29 13.51 24.30
CA LYS A 481 21.43 14.11 25.61
C LYS A 481 22.89 14.42 25.89
#